data_cb4628e9769bf2eb67673e5c8b6d7d3d
#
_entry.id   cb4628e9769bf2eb67673e5c8b6d7d3d
#
_cell.length_a   1.000
_cell.length_b   1.000
_cell.length_c   1.000
_cell.angle_alpha   90.00
_cell.angle_beta   90.00
_cell.angle_gamma   90.00
#
_symmetry.space_group_name_H-M   'P 1'
#
loop_
_entity.id
_entity.type
_entity.pdbx_description
1 polymer ?
#
loop_
_entity_poly.entity_id
_entity_poly.type
_entity_poly.pdbx_seq_one_letter_code
_entity_poly.pdbx_strand_id
1 'polypeptide(L)'
;MQESIYKHLVRKNIINILIGDKININIRIGETTIDVSMPYLSGPQICDLSGKLGYPMRYLTNSGPSRWQYFEKLLIHCIQYNKEEILLRELYNIENFKHILKDCSLNNIKEAYEKTIECIIEYINKELFFCGCTLCKNGENFYITPVDKPAIIVSPKIKEISHEYIHGLIQKTEKDFQTGNYDSVLTKSRTLLEEVFCFVLQNRGVERSTSGKITDLYGQVKQLYGMKQDKTLDKRINNLLSGLEKILTSISEMRNEQSDAHGVGSSRIRIAEHHARLFVNAAIVMADFILSVSEHQLSRK
;
A
#
# COMPACT_ATOMS: atom_id res chain seq x y z
N MET A 1 -6.63 -0.16 24.16
CA MET A 1 -6.68 -0.48 22.71
C MET A 1 -6.89 0.82 21.97
N GLN A 2 -5.98 1.16 21.05
CA GLN A 2 -6.15 2.35 20.21
C GLN A 2 -7.28 2.02 19.21
N GLU A 3 -8.33 2.85 19.18
CA GLU A 3 -9.46 2.63 18.27
C GLU A 3 -8.97 2.72 16.82
N SER A 4 -9.39 1.76 15.98
CA SER A 4 -9.05 1.74 14.56
C SER A 4 -9.53 3.03 13.87
N ILE A 5 -8.66 3.64 13.05
CA ILE A 5 -9.00 4.82 12.24
C ILE A 5 -10.17 4.54 11.26
N TYR A 6 -10.36 3.28 10.87
CA TYR A 6 -11.43 2.83 9.98
C TYR A 6 -12.83 2.95 10.59
N LYS A 7 -12.94 3.18 11.93
CA LYS A 7 -14.23 3.48 12.57
C LYS A 7 -14.95 4.67 11.92
N HIS A 8 -14.20 5.60 11.33
CA HIS A 8 -14.76 6.76 10.65
C HIS A 8 -15.51 6.42 9.35
N LEU A 9 -15.32 5.22 8.79
CA LEU A 9 -16.15 4.69 7.71
C LEU A 9 -17.53 4.24 8.18
N VAL A 10 -17.72 3.97 9.48
CA VAL A 10 -18.99 3.50 10.06
C VAL A 10 -19.95 4.70 10.25
N ARG A 11 -20.08 5.53 9.23
CA ARG A 11 -21.03 6.63 9.16
C ARG A 11 -22.06 6.33 8.09
N LYS A 12 -23.33 6.54 8.40
CA LYS A 12 -24.41 6.19 7.47
C LYS A 12 -24.24 6.82 6.09
N ASN A 13 -23.79 8.07 6.00
CA ASN A 13 -23.53 8.74 4.72
C ASN A 13 -22.46 8.03 3.91
N ILE A 14 -21.33 7.66 4.54
CA ILE A 14 -20.24 6.94 3.88
C ILE A 14 -20.69 5.53 3.49
N ILE A 15 -21.38 4.81 4.39
CA ILE A 15 -21.92 3.50 4.11
C ILE A 15 -22.84 3.54 2.90
N ASN A 16 -23.75 4.52 2.82
CA ASN A 16 -24.66 4.67 1.69
C ASN A 16 -23.90 4.85 0.36
N ILE A 17 -22.81 5.61 0.36
CA ILE A 17 -21.94 5.75 -0.82
C ILE A 17 -21.32 4.38 -1.17
N LEU A 18 -20.72 3.70 -0.18
CA LEU A 18 -20.02 2.42 -0.39
C LEU A 18 -20.93 1.29 -0.90
N ILE A 19 -22.24 1.34 -0.57
CA ILE A 19 -23.22 0.36 -1.06
C ILE A 19 -23.95 0.80 -2.33
N GLY A 20 -23.53 1.89 -2.97
CA GLY A 20 -23.97 2.31 -4.29
C GLY A 20 -25.19 3.21 -4.32
N ASP A 21 -25.42 4.03 -3.29
CA ASP A 21 -26.39 5.10 -3.37
C ASP A 21 -25.88 6.24 -4.28
N LYS A 22 -26.79 6.95 -4.95
CA LYS A 22 -26.43 7.99 -5.92
C LYS A 22 -25.67 9.14 -5.30
N ILE A 23 -24.59 9.56 -5.95
CA ILE A 23 -23.75 10.70 -5.55
C ILE A 23 -24.15 12.00 -6.29
N ASN A 24 -24.95 11.90 -7.38
CA ASN A 24 -25.34 13.01 -8.25
C ASN A 24 -24.14 13.75 -8.88
N ILE A 25 -23.12 13.03 -9.26
CA ILE A 25 -21.95 13.53 -9.99
C ILE A 25 -21.87 12.80 -11.32
N ASN A 26 -21.63 13.54 -12.42
CA ASN A 26 -21.40 12.97 -13.73
C ASN A 26 -20.02 13.36 -14.23
N ILE A 27 -19.34 12.41 -14.88
CA ILE A 27 -18.06 12.64 -15.56
C ILE A 27 -18.22 12.36 -17.05
N ARG A 28 -17.47 13.07 -17.88
CA ARG A 28 -17.44 12.85 -19.33
C ARG A 28 -16.12 12.26 -19.75
N ILE A 29 -16.16 11.15 -20.48
CA ILE A 29 -14.99 10.45 -21.03
C ILE A 29 -15.23 10.25 -22.54
N GLY A 30 -14.52 11.00 -23.36
CA GLY A 30 -14.81 11.06 -24.79
C GLY A 30 -16.25 11.55 -25.03
N GLU A 31 -17.06 10.75 -25.70
CA GLU A 31 -18.47 11.05 -25.96
C GLU A 31 -19.42 10.49 -24.90
N THR A 32 -18.95 9.66 -23.98
CA THR A 32 -19.76 8.99 -22.96
C THR A 32 -19.85 9.82 -21.68
N THR A 33 -21.07 9.97 -21.16
CA THR A 33 -21.33 10.54 -19.83
C THR A 33 -21.59 9.40 -18.84
N ILE A 34 -20.89 9.39 -17.72
CA ILE A 34 -20.97 8.35 -16.69
C ILE A 34 -21.53 8.95 -15.42
N ASP A 35 -22.57 8.34 -14.88
CA ASP A 35 -23.09 8.65 -13.55
C ASP A 35 -22.15 8.04 -12.51
N VAL A 36 -21.47 8.89 -11.74
CA VAL A 36 -20.50 8.44 -10.74
C VAL A 36 -21.23 7.80 -9.56
N SER A 37 -20.96 6.54 -9.31
CA SER A 37 -21.44 5.82 -8.11
C SER A 37 -20.58 4.60 -7.84
N MET A 38 -20.63 4.11 -6.60
CA MET A 38 -20.23 2.72 -6.34
C MET A 38 -21.26 1.77 -6.94
N PRO A 39 -20.86 0.53 -7.26
CA PRO A 39 -21.80 -0.51 -7.69
C PRO A 39 -22.88 -0.73 -6.63
N TYR A 40 -24.14 -0.81 -7.07
CA TYR A 40 -25.25 -1.06 -6.17
C TYR A 40 -25.15 -2.45 -5.55
N LEU A 41 -25.09 -2.52 -4.22
CA LEU A 41 -25.11 -3.76 -3.46
C LEU A 41 -26.51 -3.99 -2.86
N SER A 42 -27.21 -5.02 -3.33
CA SER A 42 -28.45 -5.47 -2.69
C SER A 42 -28.19 -6.12 -1.33
N GLY A 43 -29.22 -6.25 -0.50
CA GLY A 43 -29.09 -6.93 0.80
C GLY A 43 -28.53 -8.35 0.72
N PRO A 44 -29.01 -9.23 -0.20
CA PRO A 44 -28.40 -10.54 -0.44
C PRO A 44 -26.92 -10.46 -0.82
N GLN A 45 -26.52 -9.55 -1.72
CA GLN A 45 -25.11 -9.40 -2.10
C GLN A 45 -24.21 -8.96 -0.94
N ILE A 46 -24.71 -8.10 -0.02
CA ILE A 46 -24.00 -7.74 1.20
C ILE A 46 -23.81 -8.96 2.10
N CYS A 47 -24.84 -9.80 2.23
CA CYS A 47 -24.73 -11.05 3.01
C CYS A 47 -23.75 -12.05 2.38
N ASP A 48 -23.71 -12.16 1.06
CA ASP A 48 -22.75 -13.01 0.33
C ASP A 48 -21.31 -12.51 0.55
N LEU A 49 -21.09 -11.20 0.41
CA LEU A 49 -19.80 -10.57 0.69
C LEU A 49 -19.37 -10.79 2.15
N SER A 50 -20.31 -10.68 3.07
CA SER A 50 -20.09 -10.94 4.50
C SER A 50 -19.65 -12.40 4.76
N GLY A 51 -20.28 -13.36 4.09
CA GLY A 51 -19.88 -14.76 4.15
C GLY A 51 -18.45 -14.99 3.66
N LYS A 52 -18.06 -14.37 2.53
CA LYS A 52 -16.68 -14.42 1.99
C LYS A 52 -15.64 -13.88 2.98
N LEU A 53 -15.99 -12.86 3.74
CA LEU A 53 -15.12 -12.24 4.73
C LEU A 53 -15.15 -12.92 6.13
N GLY A 54 -15.89 -14.02 6.25
CA GLY A 54 -15.93 -14.84 7.47
C GLY A 54 -16.95 -14.36 8.50
N TYR A 55 -17.95 -13.59 8.07
CA TYR A 55 -19.07 -13.15 8.90
C TYR A 55 -20.41 -13.48 8.22
N PRO A 56 -20.84 -14.76 8.17
CA PRO A 56 -22.06 -15.14 7.48
C PRO A 56 -23.30 -14.51 8.11
N MET A 57 -24.05 -13.77 7.32
CA MET A 57 -25.32 -13.16 7.68
C MET A 57 -26.43 -13.71 6.79
N ARG A 58 -27.64 -13.82 7.36
CA ARG A 58 -28.85 -14.18 6.59
C ARG A 58 -29.67 -12.93 6.28
N TYR A 59 -29.99 -12.75 5.01
CA TYR A 59 -30.90 -11.66 4.60
C TYR A 59 -32.35 -12.01 4.96
N LEU A 60 -33.06 -11.06 5.60
CA LEU A 60 -34.47 -11.19 5.98
C LEU A 60 -35.31 -10.22 5.13
N THR A 61 -36.28 -10.78 4.38
CA THR A 61 -37.04 -10.01 3.39
C THR A 61 -38.15 -9.13 3.98
N ASN A 62 -38.80 -9.52 5.08
CA ASN A 62 -40.05 -8.89 5.52
C ASN A 62 -39.96 -8.10 6.83
N SER A 63 -38.90 -8.20 7.60
CA SER A 63 -38.76 -7.47 8.89
C SER A 63 -37.28 -7.36 9.29
N GLY A 64 -36.38 -7.48 8.33
CA GLY A 64 -34.94 -7.40 8.57
C GLY A 64 -34.42 -5.97 8.65
N PRO A 65 -33.15 -5.83 9.05
CA PRO A 65 -32.45 -4.58 9.00
C PRO A 65 -32.41 -3.99 7.57
N SER A 66 -32.27 -2.69 7.47
CA SER A 66 -32.05 -2.03 6.20
C SER A 66 -30.70 -2.39 5.60
N ARG A 67 -30.52 -2.19 4.30
CA ARG A 67 -29.29 -2.52 3.53
C ARG A 67 -28.04 -1.92 4.17
N TRP A 68 -28.10 -0.66 4.57
CA TRP A 68 -26.97 0.01 5.23
C TRP A 68 -26.63 -0.61 6.60
N GLN A 69 -27.61 -1.12 7.35
CA GLN A 69 -27.37 -1.76 8.65
C GLN A 69 -26.70 -3.15 8.50
N TYR A 70 -27.01 -3.89 7.44
CA TYR A 70 -26.26 -5.12 7.12
C TYR A 70 -24.81 -4.79 6.82
N PHE A 71 -24.55 -3.74 6.01
CA PHE A 71 -23.20 -3.33 5.67
C PHE A 71 -22.44 -2.77 6.88
N GLU A 72 -23.09 -2.01 7.73
CA GLU A 72 -22.51 -1.52 8.99
C GLU A 72 -21.98 -2.67 9.85
N LYS A 73 -22.77 -3.74 10.03
CA LYS A 73 -22.35 -4.93 10.79
C LYS A 73 -21.14 -5.61 10.13
N LEU A 74 -21.13 -5.74 8.81
CA LEU A 74 -20.00 -6.27 8.07
C LEU A 74 -18.74 -5.41 8.27
N LEU A 75 -18.86 -4.11 8.15
CA LEU A 75 -17.75 -3.17 8.29
C LEU A 75 -17.17 -3.20 9.71
N ILE A 76 -18.02 -3.20 10.74
CA ILE A 76 -17.59 -3.36 12.15
C ILE A 76 -16.83 -4.66 12.34
N HIS A 77 -17.36 -5.78 11.82
CA HIS A 77 -16.66 -7.06 11.86
C HIS A 77 -15.29 -6.99 11.18
N CYS A 78 -15.21 -6.42 9.98
CA CYS A 78 -13.94 -6.27 9.26
C CYS A 78 -12.93 -5.44 10.08
N ILE A 79 -13.36 -4.37 10.73
CA ILE A 79 -12.51 -3.54 11.58
C ILE A 79 -12.00 -4.33 12.81
N GLN A 80 -12.86 -5.14 13.43
CA GLN A 80 -12.48 -5.97 14.58
C GLN A 80 -11.44 -7.02 14.24
N TYR A 81 -11.47 -7.56 13.01
CA TYR A 81 -10.60 -8.65 12.56
C TYR A 81 -9.52 -8.20 11.58
N ASN A 82 -9.27 -6.88 11.44
CA ASN A 82 -8.29 -6.29 10.52
C ASN A 82 -8.47 -6.74 9.05
N LYS A 83 -9.71 -6.77 8.59
CA LYS A 83 -10.11 -7.14 7.21
C LYS A 83 -10.65 -5.96 6.41
N GLU A 84 -10.58 -4.75 6.94
CA GLU A 84 -11.13 -3.54 6.33
C GLU A 84 -10.51 -3.25 4.96
N GLU A 85 -9.20 -3.44 4.79
CA GLU A 85 -8.53 -3.23 3.51
C GLU A 85 -8.94 -4.28 2.48
N ILE A 86 -9.18 -5.53 2.92
CA ILE A 86 -9.70 -6.59 2.05
C ILE A 86 -11.12 -6.23 1.60
N LEU A 87 -11.97 -5.77 2.52
CA LEU A 87 -13.32 -5.31 2.19
C LEU A 87 -13.28 -4.17 1.16
N LEU A 88 -12.47 -3.14 1.38
CA LEU A 88 -12.35 -2.02 0.45
C LEU A 88 -11.86 -2.49 -0.93
N ARG A 89 -10.86 -3.34 -1.00
CA ARG A 89 -10.38 -3.91 -2.28
C ARG A 89 -11.46 -4.68 -3.01
N GLU A 90 -12.26 -5.48 -2.31
CA GLU A 90 -13.40 -6.19 -2.90
C GLU A 90 -14.46 -5.22 -3.44
N LEU A 91 -14.80 -4.16 -2.72
CA LEU A 91 -15.79 -3.17 -3.15
C LEU A 91 -15.34 -2.41 -4.41
N TYR A 92 -14.08 -2.01 -4.45
CA TYR A 92 -13.49 -1.22 -5.54
C TYR A 92 -12.95 -2.07 -6.69
N ASN A 93 -13.18 -3.39 -6.71
CA ASN A 93 -12.77 -4.24 -7.83
C ASN A 93 -13.45 -3.80 -9.13
N ILE A 94 -12.67 -3.60 -10.19
CA ILE A 94 -13.14 -3.13 -11.51
C ILE A 94 -14.28 -4.00 -12.07
N GLU A 95 -14.29 -5.29 -11.76
CA GLU A 95 -15.35 -6.21 -12.20
C GLU A 95 -16.74 -5.81 -11.72
N ASN A 96 -16.83 -5.19 -10.53
CA ASN A 96 -18.08 -4.71 -9.97
C ASN A 96 -18.66 -3.52 -10.76
N PHE A 97 -17.81 -2.77 -11.46
CA PHE A 97 -18.17 -1.56 -12.20
C PHE A 97 -18.68 -1.84 -13.62
N LYS A 98 -18.79 -3.10 -14.06
CA LYS A 98 -19.24 -3.48 -15.42
C LYS A 98 -20.52 -2.78 -15.85
N HIS A 99 -21.51 -2.65 -14.97
CA HIS A 99 -22.77 -1.99 -15.29
C HIS A 99 -22.67 -0.47 -15.44
N ILE A 100 -21.76 0.15 -14.67
CA ILE A 100 -21.53 1.60 -14.69
C ILE A 100 -20.73 1.98 -15.95
N LEU A 101 -19.80 1.13 -16.37
CA LEU A 101 -18.87 1.37 -17.47
C LEU A 101 -19.28 0.73 -18.79
N LYS A 102 -20.46 0.12 -18.87
CA LYS A 102 -20.91 -0.67 -20.03
C LYS A 102 -20.94 0.08 -21.37
N ASP A 103 -21.19 1.40 -21.30
CA ASP A 103 -21.32 2.25 -22.48
C ASP A 103 -19.98 2.88 -22.91
N CYS A 104 -18.89 2.59 -22.17
CA CYS A 104 -17.55 3.04 -22.48
C CYS A 104 -16.91 2.18 -23.57
N SER A 105 -16.17 2.79 -24.50
CA SER A 105 -15.34 2.04 -25.45
C SER A 105 -14.21 1.31 -24.71
N LEU A 106 -13.73 0.19 -25.28
CA LEU A 106 -12.63 -0.60 -24.68
C LEU A 106 -11.39 0.23 -24.34
N ASN A 107 -11.06 1.20 -25.20
CA ASN A 107 -9.89 2.07 -24.98
C ASN A 107 -10.06 3.03 -23.80
N ASN A 108 -11.31 3.33 -23.44
CA ASN A 108 -11.64 4.32 -22.42
C ASN A 108 -12.05 3.70 -21.08
N ILE A 109 -12.27 2.38 -21.00
CA ILE A 109 -12.76 1.71 -19.77
C ILE A 109 -11.83 1.96 -18.60
N LYS A 110 -10.51 1.85 -18.79
CA LYS A 110 -9.54 2.05 -17.72
C LYS A 110 -9.56 3.49 -17.20
N GLU A 111 -9.54 4.47 -18.10
CA GLU A 111 -9.62 5.89 -17.74
C GLU A 111 -10.94 6.21 -17.04
N ALA A 112 -12.05 5.68 -17.56
CA ALA A 112 -13.37 5.85 -16.99
C ALA A 112 -13.46 5.29 -15.56
N TYR A 113 -12.93 4.09 -15.34
CA TYR A 113 -12.83 3.49 -14.02
C TYR A 113 -12.00 4.34 -13.06
N GLU A 114 -10.78 4.74 -13.45
CA GLU A 114 -9.89 5.53 -12.60
C GLU A 114 -10.54 6.86 -12.19
N LYS A 115 -11.11 7.61 -13.13
CA LYS A 115 -11.81 8.87 -12.83
C LYS A 115 -13.05 8.68 -11.96
N THR A 116 -13.80 7.60 -12.17
CA THR A 116 -14.95 7.26 -11.33
C THR A 116 -14.50 7.03 -9.89
N ILE A 117 -13.45 6.24 -9.68
CA ILE A 117 -12.90 5.96 -8.35
C ILE A 117 -12.37 7.23 -7.68
N GLU A 118 -11.64 8.07 -8.42
CA GLU A 118 -11.14 9.36 -7.91
C GLU A 118 -12.28 10.25 -7.40
N CYS A 119 -13.35 10.40 -8.16
CA CYS A 119 -14.52 11.17 -7.76
C CYS A 119 -15.20 10.59 -6.51
N ILE A 120 -15.32 9.26 -6.41
CA ILE A 120 -15.93 8.61 -5.24
C ILE A 120 -15.07 8.84 -4.00
N ILE A 121 -13.75 8.65 -4.12
CA ILE A 121 -12.80 8.88 -3.03
C ILE A 121 -12.86 10.34 -2.57
N GLU A 122 -12.84 11.29 -3.50
CA GLU A 122 -12.96 12.71 -3.18
C GLU A 122 -14.26 13.01 -2.42
N TYR A 123 -15.35 12.40 -2.83
CA TYR A 123 -16.65 12.60 -2.17
C TYR A 123 -16.68 12.01 -0.75
N ILE A 124 -16.12 10.82 -0.53
CA ILE A 124 -15.94 10.21 0.79
C ILE A 124 -15.02 11.08 1.65
N ASN A 125 -13.96 11.63 1.07
CA ASN A 125 -12.98 12.45 1.78
C ASN A 125 -13.56 13.78 2.29
N LYS A 126 -14.61 14.33 1.67
CA LYS A 126 -15.34 15.48 2.23
C LYS A 126 -15.93 15.16 3.60
N GLU A 127 -16.45 13.94 3.78
CA GLU A 127 -16.98 13.48 5.08
C GLU A 127 -15.85 13.14 6.08
N LEU A 128 -14.77 12.51 5.60
CA LEU A 128 -13.64 12.10 6.42
C LEU A 128 -12.77 13.27 6.88
N PHE A 129 -12.74 14.37 6.12
CA PHE A 129 -11.97 15.57 6.45
C PHE A 129 -12.31 16.10 7.85
N PHE A 130 -13.59 16.12 8.23
CA PHE A 130 -14.05 16.54 9.56
C PHE A 130 -13.62 15.60 10.69
N CYS A 131 -13.03 14.44 10.36
CA CYS A 131 -12.45 13.49 11.30
C CYS A 131 -10.90 13.54 11.28
N GLY A 132 -10.31 14.46 10.53
CA GLY A 132 -8.87 14.53 10.32
C GLY A 132 -8.29 13.32 9.57
N CYS A 133 -9.11 12.69 8.71
CA CYS A 133 -8.73 11.48 7.97
C CYS A 133 -8.99 11.62 6.48
N THR A 134 -8.30 10.80 5.69
CA THR A 134 -8.49 10.71 4.24
C THR A 134 -8.42 9.25 3.79
N LEU A 135 -9.28 8.87 2.86
CA LEU A 135 -9.22 7.60 2.13
C LEU A 135 -8.26 7.77 0.96
N CYS A 136 -7.25 6.92 0.90
CA CYS A 136 -6.24 6.92 -0.14
C CYS A 136 -6.34 5.65 -0.99
N LYS A 137 -6.01 5.78 -2.28
CA LYS A 137 -5.83 4.67 -3.21
C LYS A 137 -4.36 4.53 -3.56
N ASN A 138 -3.86 3.29 -3.54
CA ASN A 138 -2.51 2.96 -3.94
C ASN A 138 -2.51 1.65 -4.74
N GLY A 139 -2.53 1.73 -6.07
CA GLY A 139 -2.80 0.60 -6.94
C GLY A 139 -4.20 0.05 -6.68
N GLU A 140 -4.28 -1.22 -6.29
CA GLU A 140 -5.53 -1.89 -5.93
C GLU A 140 -5.84 -1.81 -4.43
N ASN A 141 -4.98 -1.19 -3.63
CA ASN A 141 -5.17 -1.07 -2.20
C ASN A 141 -5.82 0.27 -1.84
N PHE A 142 -6.76 0.19 -0.90
CA PHE A 142 -7.49 1.34 -0.35
C PHE A 142 -7.32 1.34 1.16
N TYR A 143 -6.91 2.48 1.71
CA TYR A 143 -6.64 2.62 3.14
C TYR A 143 -6.96 4.01 3.64
N ILE A 144 -7.19 4.13 4.96
CA ILE A 144 -7.42 5.42 5.61
C ILE A 144 -6.15 5.87 6.32
N THR A 145 -5.81 7.15 6.15
CA THR A 145 -4.68 7.80 6.85
C THR A 145 -5.15 9.12 7.47
N PRO A 146 -4.54 9.57 8.58
CA PRO A 146 -4.74 10.93 9.08
C PRO A 146 -4.29 11.96 8.03
N VAL A 147 -5.04 13.07 7.88
CA VAL A 147 -4.75 14.14 6.91
C VAL A 147 -3.36 14.74 7.11
N ASP A 148 -2.93 14.88 8.37
CA ASP A 148 -1.68 15.53 8.74
C ASP A 148 -0.46 14.57 8.82
N LYS A 149 -0.67 13.28 8.56
CA LYS A 149 0.46 12.34 8.55
C LYS A 149 1.03 12.24 7.13
N PRO A 150 2.33 12.57 6.97
CA PRO A 150 2.98 12.44 5.68
C PRO A 150 2.99 10.98 5.23
N ALA A 151 2.50 10.75 4.01
CA ALA A 151 2.46 9.43 3.41
C ALA A 151 3.88 8.85 3.22
N ILE A 152 4.00 7.55 3.36
CA ILE A 152 5.17 6.81 2.92
C ILE A 152 5.17 6.82 1.38
N ILE A 153 6.33 7.05 0.78
CA ILE A 153 6.50 7.02 -0.68
C ILE A 153 6.13 5.64 -1.20
N VAL A 154 5.41 5.61 -2.30
CA VAL A 154 5.06 4.36 -2.98
C VAL A 154 5.87 4.21 -4.24
N SER A 155 6.58 3.08 -4.34
CA SER A 155 7.39 2.74 -5.50
C SER A 155 6.55 2.08 -6.60
N PRO A 156 6.52 2.62 -7.84
CA PRO A 156 5.87 1.97 -8.97
C PRO A 156 6.46 0.59 -9.27
N LYS A 157 7.78 0.44 -9.21
CA LYS A 157 8.47 -0.81 -9.54
C LYS A 157 8.20 -1.93 -8.54
N ILE A 158 8.13 -1.61 -7.26
CA ILE A 158 7.77 -2.60 -6.24
C ILE A 158 6.34 -3.15 -6.48
N LYS A 159 5.43 -2.34 -7.03
CA LYS A 159 4.07 -2.79 -7.37
C LYS A 159 4.02 -3.72 -8.56
N GLU A 160 4.92 -3.56 -9.52
CA GLU A 160 4.96 -4.35 -10.75
C GLU A 160 5.54 -5.75 -10.53
N ILE A 161 6.36 -5.96 -9.48
CA ILE A 161 6.94 -7.26 -9.21
C ILE A 161 5.91 -8.23 -8.62
N SER A 162 5.84 -9.43 -9.18
CA SER A 162 4.99 -10.52 -8.68
C SER A 162 5.60 -11.18 -7.43
N HIS A 163 5.71 -10.43 -6.32
CA HIS A 163 6.29 -10.94 -5.08
C HIS A 163 5.41 -10.56 -3.87
N GLU A 164 4.49 -11.44 -3.54
CA GLU A 164 3.46 -11.23 -2.51
C GLU A 164 4.05 -10.85 -1.13
N TYR A 165 5.18 -11.46 -0.75
CA TYR A 165 5.84 -11.17 0.51
C TYR A 165 6.32 -9.72 0.61
N ILE A 166 6.91 -9.17 -0.48
CA ILE A 166 7.37 -7.77 -0.52
C ILE A 166 6.18 -6.81 -0.38
N HIS A 167 5.07 -7.09 -1.07
CA HIS A 167 3.85 -6.29 -0.93
C HIS A 167 3.29 -6.32 0.50
N GLY A 168 3.20 -7.52 1.08
CA GLY A 168 2.75 -7.69 2.47
C GLY A 168 3.67 -7.01 3.49
N LEU A 169 4.97 -6.97 3.21
CA LEU A 169 5.95 -6.31 4.08
C LEU A 169 5.77 -4.79 4.09
N ILE A 170 5.52 -4.18 2.92
CA ILE A 170 5.24 -2.74 2.81
C ILE A 170 3.97 -2.37 3.57
N GLN A 171 2.88 -3.10 3.37
CA GLN A 171 1.63 -2.86 4.10
C GLN A 171 1.80 -2.93 5.63
N LYS A 172 2.55 -3.93 6.10
CA LYS A 172 2.87 -4.05 7.53
C LYS A 172 3.74 -2.89 8.02
N THR A 173 4.67 -2.41 7.20
CA THR A 173 5.53 -1.27 7.53
C THR A 173 4.72 0.02 7.64
N GLU A 174 3.80 0.25 6.70
CA GLU A 174 2.87 1.39 6.75
C GLU A 174 2.00 1.36 8.01
N LYS A 175 1.44 0.20 8.34
CA LYS A 175 0.66 0.02 9.57
C LYS A 175 1.47 0.35 10.83
N ASP A 176 2.69 -0.18 10.93
CA ASP A 176 3.58 0.09 12.07
C ASP A 176 3.94 1.57 12.17
N PHE A 177 4.18 2.22 11.02
CA PHE A 177 4.45 3.66 10.98
C PHE A 177 3.25 4.46 11.51
N GLN A 178 2.03 4.13 11.08
CA GLN A 178 0.81 4.79 11.51
C GLN A 178 0.53 4.58 13.01
N THR A 179 0.89 3.41 13.55
CA THR A 179 0.70 3.09 14.97
C THR A 179 1.83 3.57 15.87
N GLY A 180 2.87 4.21 15.31
CA GLY A 180 4.02 4.72 16.08
C GLY A 180 5.02 3.64 16.48
N ASN A 181 4.94 2.44 15.91
CA ASN A 181 5.90 1.36 16.17
C ASN A 181 7.15 1.52 15.27
N TYR A 182 7.92 2.57 15.53
CA TYR A 182 9.03 2.99 14.67
C TYR A 182 10.21 2.02 14.64
N ASP A 183 10.47 1.27 15.73
CA ASP A 183 11.50 0.23 15.76
C ASP A 183 11.17 -0.90 14.76
N SER A 184 9.90 -1.29 14.70
CA SER A 184 9.41 -2.26 13.72
C SER A 184 9.50 -1.74 12.28
N VAL A 185 9.24 -0.44 12.05
CA VAL A 185 9.43 0.21 10.74
C VAL A 185 10.87 0.08 10.27
N LEU A 186 11.87 0.35 11.12
CA LEU A 186 13.28 0.20 10.78
C LEU A 186 13.62 -1.25 10.39
N THR A 187 13.19 -2.20 11.22
CA THR A 187 13.44 -3.63 10.98
C THR A 187 12.85 -4.06 9.63
N LYS A 188 11.60 -3.68 9.34
CA LYS A 188 10.92 -4.04 8.09
C LYS A 188 11.51 -3.32 6.88
N SER A 189 11.97 -2.07 7.03
CA SER A 189 12.67 -1.35 5.96
C SER A 189 13.96 -2.06 5.53
N ARG A 190 14.72 -2.58 6.50
CA ARG A 190 15.89 -3.41 6.20
C ARG A 190 15.50 -4.71 5.52
N THR A 191 14.50 -5.43 6.05
CA THR A 191 14.02 -6.68 5.46
C THR A 191 13.54 -6.47 4.03
N LEU A 192 12.87 -5.35 3.73
CA LEU A 192 12.47 -4.98 2.37
C LEU A 192 13.67 -4.94 1.42
N LEU A 193 14.76 -4.30 1.82
CA LEU A 193 15.97 -4.23 0.99
C LEU A 193 16.63 -5.61 0.83
N GLU A 194 16.71 -6.39 1.91
CA GLU A 194 17.25 -7.76 1.86
C GLU A 194 16.46 -8.62 0.86
N GLU A 195 15.13 -8.57 0.91
CA GLU A 195 14.26 -9.32 -0.02
C GLU A 195 14.41 -8.86 -1.47
N VAL A 196 14.46 -7.55 -1.72
CA VAL A 196 14.69 -7.01 -3.08
C VAL A 196 16.05 -7.44 -3.61
N PHE A 197 17.11 -7.40 -2.79
CA PHE A 197 18.45 -7.84 -3.21
C PHE A 197 18.46 -9.34 -3.52
N CYS A 198 17.84 -10.16 -2.67
CA CYS A 198 17.69 -11.59 -2.92
C CYS A 198 16.93 -11.86 -4.22
N PHE A 199 15.82 -11.16 -4.45
CA PHE A 199 14.99 -11.28 -5.64
C PHE A 199 15.78 -10.99 -6.93
N VAL A 200 16.52 -9.86 -6.98
CA VAL A 200 17.27 -9.50 -8.19
C VAL A 200 18.49 -10.40 -8.43
N LEU A 201 19.14 -10.93 -7.38
CA LEU A 201 20.21 -11.93 -7.51
C LEU A 201 19.66 -13.26 -8.03
N GLN A 202 18.55 -13.74 -7.46
CA GLN A 202 17.89 -14.98 -7.85
C GLN A 202 17.44 -14.96 -9.31
N ASN A 203 16.85 -13.85 -9.77
CA ASN A 203 16.42 -13.67 -11.16
C ASN A 203 17.61 -13.73 -12.17
N ARG A 204 18.83 -13.61 -11.69
CA ARG A 204 20.06 -13.73 -12.49
C ARG A 204 20.83 -15.02 -12.22
N GLY A 205 20.27 -15.93 -11.43
CA GLY A 205 20.91 -17.20 -11.08
C GLY A 205 22.17 -17.04 -10.20
N VAL A 206 22.30 -15.90 -9.48
CA VAL A 206 23.41 -15.65 -8.58
C VAL A 206 23.03 -16.14 -7.18
N GLU A 207 23.86 -17.02 -6.61
CA GLU A 207 23.70 -17.49 -5.25
C GLU A 207 23.93 -16.35 -4.24
N ARG A 208 22.97 -16.17 -3.32
CA ARG A 208 23.03 -15.10 -2.32
C ARG A 208 24.09 -15.38 -1.26
N SER A 209 24.75 -14.34 -0.75
CA SER A 209 25.62 -14.43 0.42
C SER A 209 24.88 -14.98 1.64
N THR A 210 25.52 -15.89 2.36
CA THR A 210 25.00 -16.51 3.59
C THR A 210 25.51 -15.81 4.86
N SER A 211 26.23 -14.69 4.72
CA SER A 211 26.85 -13.95 5.86
C SER A 211 25.83 -13.30 6.81
N GLY A 212 24.57 -13.15 6.37
CA GLY A 212 23.54 -12.41 7.11
C GLY A 212 23.74 -10.87 7.12
N LYS A 213 24.74 -10.37 6.38
CA LYS A 213 25.02 -8.94 6.27
C LYS A 213 24.37 -8.37 5.00
N ILE A 214 23.51 -7.37 5.17
CA ILE A 214 22.89 -6.68 4.04
C ILE A 214 23.90 -5.99 3.12
N THR A 215 25.03 -5.54 3.67
CA THR A 215 26.14 -4.94 2.91
C THR A 215 26.78 -5.92 1.93
N ASP A 216 26.85 -7.19 2.28
CA ASP A 216 27.41 -8.23 1.42
C ASP A 216 26.45 -8.56 0.26
N LEU A 217 25.12 -8.63 0.55
CA LEU A 217 24.09 -8.76 -0.48
C LEU A 217 24.14 -7.57 -1.45
N TYR A 218 24.23 -6.35 -0.94
CA TYR A 218 24.36 -5.16 -1.78
C TYR A 218 25.67 -5.15 -2.58
N GLY A 219 26.75 -5.66 -2.00
CA GLY A 219 28.03 -5.85 -2.70
C GLY A 219 27.89 -6.75 -3.93
N GLN A 220 27.14 -7.87 -3.81
CA GLN A 220 26.82 -8.76 -4.93
C GLN A 220 25.94 -8.05 -5.97
N VAL A 221 24.91 -7.31 -5.56
CA VAL A 221 24.05 -6.52 -6.45
C VAL A 221 24.88 -5.46 -7.21
N LYS A 222 25.76 -4.72 -6.53
CA LYS A 222 26.66 -3.75 -7.17
C LYS A 222 27.56 -4.39 -8.22
N GLN A 223 28.07 -5.57 -7.93
CA GLN A 223 28.91 -6.31 -8.87
C GLN A 223 28.11 -6.77 -10.08
N LEU A 224 26.93 -7.34 -9.86
CA LEU A 224 26.06 -7.89 -10.90
C LEU A 224 25.60 -6.83 -11.89
N TYR A 225 25.27 -5.63 -11.41
CA TYR A 225 24.70 -4.56 -12.21
C TYR A 225 25.69 -3.44 -12.56
N GLY A 226 26.99 -3.63 -12.32
CA GLY A 226 28.00 -2.63 -12.66
C GLY A 226 27.89 -1.32 -11.92
N MET A 227 27.35 -1.35 -10.69
CA MET A 227 27.10 -0.17 -9.87
C MET A 227 28.29 0.18 -8.95
N LYS A 228 29.47 -0.35 -9.21
CA LYS A 228 30.69 0.02 -8.48
C LYS A 228 31.12 1.42 -8.89
N GLN A 229 31.58 2.20 -7.91
CA GLN A 229 32.21 3.47 -8.21
C GLN A 229 33.43 3.26 -9.08
N ASP A 230 33.51 3.99 -10.18
CA ASP A 230 34.58 3.91 -11.15
C ASP A 230 35.01 5.31 -11.60
N LYS A 231 36.31 5.51 -11.84
CA LYS A 231 36.87 6.78 -12.30
C LYS A 231 36.36 7.17 -13.70
N THR A 232 35.82 6.22 -14.46
CA THR A 232 35.23 6.45 -15.79
C THR A 232 33.81 6.99 -15.73
N LEU A 233 33.13 6.83 -14.57
CA LEU A 233 31.80 7.36 -14.36
C LEU A 233 31.84 8.86 -14.00
N ASP A 234 30.79 9.58 -14.41
CA ASP A 234 30.59 10.96 -13.99
C ASP A 234 30.65 11.09 -12.46
N LYS A 235 31.36 12.12 -11.98
CA LYS A 235 31.53 12.36 -10.53
C LYS A 235 30.19 12.43 -9.77
N ARG A 236 29.16 12.95 -10.42
CA ARG A 236 27.82 13.07 -9.83
C ARG A 236 27.15 11.72 -9.64
N ILE A 237 27.35 10.80 -10.59
CA ILE A 237 26.86 9.42 -10.50
C ILE A 237 27.62 8.69 -9.39
N ASN A 238 28.94 8.81 -9.32
CA ASN A 238 29.73 8.22 -8.24
C ASN A 238 29.29 8.73 -6.85
N ASN A 239 29.00 10.02 -6.73
CA ASN A 239 28.50 10.61 -5.48
C ASN A 239 27.13 10.04 -5.11
N LEU A 240 26.22 9.84 -6.07
CA LEU A 240 24.92 9.23 -5.84
C LEU A 240 25.06 7.78 -5.33
N LEU A 241 25.88 6.97 -6.01
CA LEU A 241 26.15 5.58 -5.60
C LEU A 241 26.77 5.50 -4.20
N SER A 242 27.68 6.42 -3.87
CA SER A 242 28.23 6.56 -2.52
C SER A 242 27.17 6.93 -1.48
N GLY A 243 26.24 7.81 -1.86
CA GLY A 243 25.10 8.19 -1.01
C GLY A 243 24.19 7.02 -0.69
N LEU A 244 23.86 6.19 -1.68
CA LEU A 244 23.06 4.96 -1.48
C LEU A 244 23.77 3.97 -0.54
N GLU A 245 25.09 3.81 -0.67
CA GLU A 245 25.88 2.94 0.21
C GLU A 245 25.86 3.43 1.68
N LYS A 246 25.97 4.74 1.88
CA LYS A 246 25.87 5.34 3.23
C LYS A 246 24.48 5.15 3.84
N ILE A 247 23.42 5.32 3.06
CA ILE A 247 22.05 5.08 3.52
C ILE A 247 21.89 3.63 3.96
N LEU A 248 22.35 2.67 3.14
CA LEU A 248 22.29 1.25 3.47
C LEU A 248 23.04 0.91 4.75
N THR A 249 24.27 1.45 4.91
CA THR A 249 25.10 1.26 6.11
C THR A 249 24.37 1.79 7.34
N SER A 250 23.79 3.00 7.26
CA SER A 250 23.04 3.59 8.37
C SER A 250 21.80 2.74 8.73
N ILE A 251 21.07 2.23 7.75
CA ILE A 251 19.93 1.30 7.98
C ILE A 251 20.42 0.03 8.70
N SER A 252 21.57 -0.50 8.30
CA SER A 252 22.16 -1.70 8.90
C SER A 252 22.58 -1.48 10.36
N GLU A 253 23.29 -0.38 10.62
CA GLU A 253 23.81 -0.03 11.94
C GLU A 253 22.68 0.22 12.94
N MET A 254 21.69 1.01 12.57
CA MET A 254 20.56 1.34 13.47
C MET A 254 19.77 0.10 13.89
N ARG A 255 19.62 -0.90 13.04
CA ARG A 255 19.01 -2.18 13.44
C ARG A 255 19.90 -2.96 14.42
N ASN A 256 21.22 -2.98 14.19
CA ASN A 256 22.14 -3.79 15.01
C ASN A 256 22.28 -3.25 16.43
N GLU A 257 22.22 -1.93 16.60
CA GLU A 257 22.35 -1.27 17.89
C GLU A 257 21.05 -1.14 18.69
N GLN A 258 19.88 -1.37 18.04
CA GLN A 258 18.59 -0.97 18.62
C GLN A 258 17.47 -2.01 18.52
N SER A 259 17.75 -3.21 17.96
CA SER A 259 16.70 -4.22 17.87
C SER A 259 16.40 -4.84 19.23
N ASP A 260 15.13 -5.13 19.50
CA ASP A 260 14.65 -5.83 20.70
C ASP A 260 15.29 -7.22 20.90
N ALA A 261 16.04 -7.71 19.90
CA ALA A 261 16.74 -8.99 19.95
C ALA A 261 18.01 -8.97 20.86
N HIS A 262 18.54 -7.78 21.18
CA HIS A 262 19.69 -7.62 22.07
C HIS A 262 19.44 -6.47 23.05
N GLY A 263 19.47 -6.74 24.34
CA GLY A 263 19.29 -5.72 25.38
C GLY A 263 20.40 -4.65 25.34
N VAL A 264 20.07 -3.44 24.89
CA VAL A 264 21.04 -2.34 24.65
C VAL A 264 21.18 -1.42 25.86
N GLY A 265 20.47 -1.65 26.97
CA GLY A 265 20.57 -0.85 28.17
C GLY A 265 20.21 0.64 27.99
N SER A 266 20.88 1.53 28.70
CA SER A 266 20.59 2.98 28.77
C SER A 266 21.00 3.79 27.53
N SER A 267 21.68 3.20 26.55
CA SER A 267 22.19 3.89 25.35
C SER A 267 21.24 3.81 24.16
N ARG A 268 19.98 3.35 24.35
CA ARG A 268 18.99 3.22 23.27
C ARG A 268 18.62 4.60 22.72
N ILE A 269 18.85 4.82 21.41
CA ILE A 269 18.40 6.03 20.72
C ILE A 269 16.89 5.91 20.50
N ARG A 270 16.14 6.93 20.91
CA ARG A 270 14.69 6.97 20.66
C ARG A 270 14.44 7.33 19.21
N ILE A 271 13.86 6.41 18.46
CA ILE A 271 13.43 6.66 17.09
C ILE A 271 12.17 7.52 17.10
N ALA A 272 12.26 8.71 16.51
CA ALA A 272 11.11 9.59 16.31
C ALA A 272 10.47 9.34 14.92
N GLU A 273 9.25 9.82 14.70
CA GLU A 273 8.50 9.68 13.47
C GLU A 273 9.29 10.09 12.22
N HIS A 274 9.96 11.25 12.27
CA HIS A 274 10.73 11.76 11.13
C HIS A 274 11.93 10.87 10.78
N HIS A 275 12.56 10.20 11.76
CA HIS A 275 13.61 9.23 11.52
C HIS A 275 13.04 7.98 10.84
N ALA A 276 11.96 7.39 11.39
CA ALA A 276 11.31 6.22 10.80
C ALA A 276 10.84 6.48 9.37
N ARG A 277 10.25 7.66 9.12
CA ARG A 277 9.83 8.09 7.78
C ARG A 277 11.00 8.22 6.81
N LEU A 278 12.10 8.83 7.24
CA LEU A 278 13.30 8.92 6.40
C LEU A 278 13.81 7.52 6.04
N PHE A 279 13.86 6.60 7.00
CA PHE A 279 14.36 5.24 6.79
C PHE A 279 13.50 4.45 5.81
N VAL A 280 12.19 4.41 6.02
CA VAL A 280 11.31 3.65 5.14
C VAL A 280 11.29 4.22 3.72
N ASN A 281 11.25 5.54 3.58
CA ASN A 281 11.29 6.19 2.27
C ASN A 281 12.63 5.95 1.55
N ALA A 282 13.75 6.02 2.27
CA ALA A 282 15.06 5.71 1.70
C ALA A 282 15.17 4.25 1.26
N ALA A 283 14.63 3.31 2.04
CA ALA A 283 14.59 1.89 1.68
C ALA A 283 13.73 1.66 0.44
N ILE A 284 12.56 2.28 0.34
CA ILE A 284 11.67 2.17 -0.82
C ILE A 284 12.31 2.76 -2.07
N VAL A 285 12.90 3.95 -1.99
CA VAL A 285 13.59 4.59 -3.13
C VAL A 285 14.77 3.73 -3.61
N MET A 286 15.54 3.16 -2.69
CA MET A 286 16.65 2.27 -3.02
C MET A 286 16.16 0.96 -3.67
N ALA A 287 15.09 0.37 -3.15
CA ALA A 287 14.46 -0.81 -3.72
C ALA A 287 13.95 -0.56 -5.16
N ASP A 288 13.23 0.56 -5.37
CA ASP A 288 12.77 0.99 -6.69
C ASP A 288 13.90 1.19 -7.69
N PHE A 289 14.97 1.84 -7.29
CA PHE A 289 16.16 2.04 -8.10
C PHE A 289 16.79 0.71 -8.51
N ILE A 290 16.99 -0.23 -7.58
CA ILE A 290 17.59 -1.55 -7.86
C ILE A 290 16.71 -2.37 -8.81
N LEU A 291 15.39 -2.36 -8.62
CA LEU A 291 14.46 -3.04 -9.53
C LEU A 291 14.51 -2.42 -10.94
N SER A 292 14.52 -1.10 -11.04
CA SER A 292 14.62 -0.38 -12.32
C SER A 292 15.92 -0.71 -13.07
N VAL A 293 17.06 -0.76 -12.35
CA VAL A 293 18.35 -1.17 -12.94
C VAL A 293 18.32 -2.62 -13.41
N SER A 294 17.71 -3.52 -12.63
CA SER A 294 17.55 -4.93 -12.98
C SER A 294 16.78 -5.11 -14.29
N GLU A 295 15.66 -4.43 -14.45
CA GLU A 295 14.83 -4.49 -15.67
C GLU A 295 15.52 -3.90 -16.88
N HIS A 296 16.17 -2.74 -16.72
CA HIS A 296 16.87 -2.08 -17.83
C HIS A 296 17.97 -2.95 -18.41
N GLN A 297 18.63 -3.77 -17.60
CA GLN A 297 19.64 -4.71 -18.07
C GLN A 297 19.05 -6.03 -18.62
N LEU A 298 17.79 -6.37 -18.29
CA LEU A 298 17.08 -7.49 -18.93
C LEU A 298 16.65 -7.14 -20.36
N SER A 299 16.23 -5.89 -20.61
CA SER A 299 15.79 -5.42 -21.92
C SER A 299 16.92 -5.17 -22.92
N ARG A 300 18.20 -5.24 -22.51
CA ARG A 300 19.38 -5.07 -23.38
C ARG A 300 20.03 -6.37 -23.84
N LYS A 301 19.50 -7.52 -23.43
CA LYS A 301 19.90 -8.85 -23.91
C LYS A 301 18.86 -9.43 -24.85
#